data_27d4a4916044c2b891c50d628de83a27
#
_entry.id   27d4a4916044c2b891c50d628de83a27
#
_cell.length_a   1.000
_cell.length_b   1.000
_cell.length_c   1.000
_cell.angle_alpha   90.00
_cell.angle_beta   90.00
_cell.angle_gamma   90.00
#
_symmetry.space_group_name_H-M   'P 1'
#
loop_
_entity.id
_entity.type
_entity.pdbx_description
1 polymer ?
#
loop_
_entity_poly.entity_id
_entity_poly.type
_entity_poly.pdbx_seq_one_letter_code
_entity_poly.pdbx_strand_id
1 'polypeptide(L)'
;ECALAVGGGFEVRSRQAEGQEELEEPEAHCSGQAAAAEAVAWRAVEAGSAQRRCATAADAGALYSASAAAGLAYGPAFRTVEAAWAGDGEAAARLRRRAALQGTQVHPADLDGALQASSLLARGGGEGGGATRLPFAVNAARLRGRAAGALLAEVEGRGAEAAELRLAAGAWGERGAQLEGFRSRVLASDAAVPPQKQHLYVTA
;
A
#
# COMPACT_ATOMS: atom_id res chain seq x y z
N GLU A 1 6.15 19.43 2.54
CA GLU A 1 6.54 19.99 1.23
C GLU A 1 6.84 18.85 0.26
N CYS A 2 6.39 18.99 -0.99
CA CYS A 2 6.73 18.08 -2.08
C CYS A 2 7.45 18.89 -3.17
N ALA A 3 8.69 18.56 -3.45
CA ALA A 3 9.49 19.18 -4.49
C ALA A 3 9.57 18.28 -5.73
N LEU A 4 9.33 18.84 -6.92
CA LEU A 4 9.46 18.15 -8.20
C LEU A 4 10.51 18.87 -9.04
N ALA A 5 11.57 18.17 -9.43
CA ALA A 5 12.64 18.71 -10.27
C ALA A 5 12.32 18.58 -11.76
N VAL A 6 12.92 19.44 -12.58
CA VAL A 6 12.74 19.47 -14.05
C VAL A 6 13.06 18.12 -14.73
N GLY A 7 13.97 17.33 -14.17
CA GLY A 7 14.29 15.97 -14.65
C GLY A 7 13.39 14.87 -14.12
N GLY A 8 12.25 15.20 -13.47
CA GLY A 8 11.32 14.23 -12.92
C GLY A 8 11.68 13.69 -11.53
N GLY A 9 12.80 14.10 -10.97
CA GLY A 9 13.16 13.79 -9.59
C GLY A 9 12.14 14.39 -8.62
N PHE A 10 11.69 13.64 -7.60
CA PHE A 10 10.83 14.18 -6.57
C PHE A 10 11.34 13.84 -5.18
N GLU A 11 10.99 14.70 -4.23
CA GLU A 11 11.27 14.49 -2.83
C GLU A 11 10.13 15.04 -1.97
N VAL A 12 9.76 14.28 -0.94
CA VAL A 12 8.76 14.65 0.06
C VAL A 12 9.48 14.89 1.38
N ARG A 13 9.35 16.10 1.92
CA ARG A 13 10.01 16.55 3.16
C ARG A 13 8.99 17.08 4.16
N SER A 14 9.26 16.95 5.45
CA SER A 14 8.63 17.76 6.48
C SER A 14 9.53 18.92 6.87
N ARG A 15 8.91 20.04 7.26
CA ARG A 15 9.57 21.17 7.91
C ARG A 15 8.81 21.46 9.18
N GLN A 16 9.52 21.76 10.26
CA GLN A 16 8.88 22.24 11.49
C GLN A 16 8.17 23.57 11.21
N ALA A 17 7.00 23.77 11.86
CA ALA A 17 6.26 25.03 11.72
C ALA A 17 7.07 26.19 12.32
N GLU A 18 7.00 27.35 11.69
CA GLU A 18 7.67 28.58 12.12
C GLU A 18 7.34 28.89 13.58
N GLY A 19 8.34 29.01 14.43
CA GLY A 19 8.19 29.38 15.85
C GLY A 19 9.18 28.73 16.84
N GLN A 20 10.01 27.81 16.41
CA GLN A 20 11.13 27.26 17.20
C GLN A 20 12.46 27.72 16.59
N GLU A 21 13.31 28.32 17.43
CA GLU A 21 14.54 29.02 17.02
C GLU A 21 15.68 28.14 16.50
N GLU A 22 15.49 26.87 16.28
CA GLU A 22 16.47 26.01 15.61
C GLU A 22 15.97 25.64 14.21
N LEU A 23 16.67 26.15 13.20
CA LEU A 23 16.53 25.78 11.79
C LEU A 23 17.05 24.33 11.62
N GLU A 24 16.30 23.36 12.06
CA GLU A 24 16.59 21.96 11.69
C GLU A 24 16.42 21.79 10.17
N GLU A 25 17.35 21.10 9.54
CA GLU A 25 17.24 20.78 8.12
C GLU A 25 15.96 19.98 7.86
N PRO A 26 15.24 20.26 6.74
CA PRO A 26 14.03 19.53 6.41
C PRO A 26 14.30 18.03 6.31
N GLU A 27 13.55 17.23 7.07
CA GLU A 27 13.68 15.77 7.02
C GLU A 27 13.05 15.20 5.74
N ALA A 28 13.84 14.47 4.95
CA ALA A 28 13.39 13.79 3.75
C ALA A 28 12.71 12.45 4.10
N HIS A 29 11.45 12.29 3.72
CA HIS A 29 10.66 11.09 3.99
C HIS A 29 10.61 10.13 2.81
N CYS A 30 10.64 10.67 1.61
CA CYS A 30 10.55 9.89 0.38
C CYS A 30 11.18 10.64 -0.78
N SER A 31 11.86 9.92 -1.65
CA SER A 31 12.40 10.46 -2.91
C SER A 31 12.30 9.43 -4.02
N GLY A 32 12.32 9.90 -5.26
CA GLY A 32 12.27 9.03 -6.43
C GLY A 32 12.29 9.77 -7.75
N GLN A 33 11.99 9.04 -8.81
CA GLN A 33 11.88 9.56 -10.18
C GLN A 33 10.46 9.36 -10.71
N ALA A 34 9.86 10.39 -11.27
CA ALA A 34 8.58 10.33 -11.97
C ALA A 34 8.81 10.58 -13.46
N ALA A 35 8.27 9.73 -14.31
CA ALA A 35 8.34 9.85 -15.75
C ALA A 35 7.03 9.41 -16.39
N ALA A 36 6.77 9.84 -17.64
CA ALA A 36 5.73 9.24 -18.44
C ALA A 36 6.07 7.77 -18.67
N ALA A 37 5.11 6.87 -18.40
CA ALA A 37 5.32 5.45 -18.63
C ALA A 37 5.45 5.17 -20.13
N GLU A 38 6.58 4.61 -20.55
CA GLU A 38 6.70 4.01 -21.85
C GLU A 38 5.75 2.81 -22.00
N ALA A 39 5.53 2.32 -23.23
CA ALA A 39 4.66 1.18 -23.51
C ALA A 39 5.24 -0.11 -22.89
N VAL A 40 5.14 -0.24 -21.58
CA VAL A 40 5.55 -1.43 -20.82
C VAL A 40 4.39 -2.40 -20.75
N ALA A 41 4.66 -3.70 -20.81
CA ALA A 41 3.67 -4.74 -20.67
C ALA A 41 2.93 -4.62 -19.33
N TRP A 42 1.66 -4.25 -19.40
CA TRP A 42 0.76 -4.21 -18.25
C TRP A 42 0.25 -5.62 -17.98
N ARG A 43 0.44 -6.10 -16.77
CA ARG A 43 -0.06 -7.43 -16.40
C ARG A 43 -1.51 -7.31 -15.92
N ALA A 44 -2.42 -7.95 -16.64
CA ALA A 44 -3.83 -8.00 -16.26
C ALA A 44 -4.01 -8.82 -14.97
N VAL A 45 -4.96 -8.40 -14.15
CA VAL A 45 -5.42 -9.14 -12.95
C VAL A 45 -6.74 -9.81 -13.32
N GLU A 46 -6.76 -11.14 -13.27
CA GLU A 46 -7.97 -11.91 -13.51
C GLU A 46 -8.56 -12.39 -12.18
N ALA A 47 -9.69 -11.82 -11.77
CA ALA A 47 -10.32 -12.08 -10.48
C ALA A 47 -10.51 -13.58 -10.19
N GLY A 48 -11.01 -14.34 -11.18
CA GLY A 48 -11.25 -15.76 -11.01
C GLY A 48 -9.98 -16.60 -10.87
N SER A 49 -8.88 -16.20 -11.49
CA SER A 49 -7.61 -16.92 -11.37
C SER A 49 -6.91 -16.60 -10.06
N ALA A 50 -6.94 -15.33 -9.61
CA ALA A 50 -6.40 -14.93 -8.32
C ALA A 50 -7.08 -15.68 -7.16
N GLN A 51 -8.42 -15.74 -7.15
CA GLN A 51 -9.16 -16.49 -6.14
C GLN A 51 -8.88 -18.00 -6.17
N ARG A 52 -8.64 -18.59 -7.33
CA ARG A 52 -8.30 -20.04 -7.43
C ARG A 52 -6.91 -20.33 -6.89
N ARG A 53 -5.95 -19.43 -7.08
CA ARG A 53 -4.59 -19.59 -6.53
C ARG A 53 -4.54 -19.32 -5.03
N CYS A 54 -5.37 -18.39 -4.55
CA CYS A 54 -5.50 -18.03 -3.13
C CYS A 54 -6.75 -18.68 -2.55
N ALA A 55 -6.71 -20.00 -2.33
CA ALA A 55 -7.88 -20.78 -1.97
C ALA A 55 -8.35 -20.61 -0.50
N THR A 56 -7.48 -20.09 0.39
CA THR A 56 -7.81 -19.92 1.80
C THR A 56 -8.41 -18.53 2.04
N ALA A 57 -9.70 -18.50 2.39
CA ALA A 57 -10.35 -17.26 2.77
C ALA A 57 -9.73 -16.67 4.05
N ALA A 58 -9.47 -15.37 4.05
CA ALA A 58 -8.98 -14.65 5.20
C ALA A 58 -10.05 -13.65 5.68
N ASP A 59 -10.20 -13.57 7.01
CA ASP A 59 -11.14 -12.63 7.62
C ASP A 59 -10.56 -11.21 7.61
N ALA A 60 -11.23 -10.30 6.92
CA ALA A 60 -10.87 -8.89 6.85
C ALA A 60 -10.93 -8.21 8.23
N GLY A 61 -11.87 -8.61 9.10
CA GLY A 61 -11.96 -8.11 10.47
C GLY A 61 -10.74 -8.52 11.29
N ALA A 62 -10.32 -9.77 11.18
CA ALA A 62 -9.11 -10.28 11.82
C ALA A 62 -7.84 -9.60 11.30
N LEU A 63 -7.79 -9.23 10.00
CA LEU A 63 -6.69 -8.45 9.42
C LEU A 63 -6.56 -7.09 10.11
N TYR A 64 -7.66 -6.35 10.23
CA TYR A 64 -7.65 -5.03 10.87
C TYR A 64 -7.42 -5.10 12.37
N SER A 65 -7.95 -6.13 13.05
CA SER A 65 -7.69 -6.35 14.47
C SER A 65 -6.22 -6.64 14.75
N ALA A 66 -5.59 -7.47 13.93
CA ALA A 66 -4.16 -7.76 14.02
C ALA A 66 -3.31 -6.52 13.75
N SER A 67 -3.68 -5.71 12.74
CA SER A 67 -3.00 -4.44 12.45
C SER A 67 -3.08 -3.47 13.63
N ALA A 68 -4.27 -3.33 14.23
CA ALA A 68 -4.46 -2.47 15.40
C ALA A 68 -3.64 -2.95 16.61
N ALA A 69 -3.59 -4.25 16.87
CA ALA A 69 -2.77 -4.84 17.91
C ALA A 69 -1.26 -4.61 17.70
N ALA A 70 -0.85 -4.51 16.44
CA ALA A 70 0.51 -4.17 16.02
C ALA A 70 0.79 -2.65 15.96
N GLY A 71 -0.14 -1.81 16.45
CA GLY A 71 0.00 -0.35 16.48
C GLY A 71 -0.47 0.39 15.23
N LEU A 72 -0.99 -0.31 14.21
CA LEU A 72 -1.53 0.28 12.98
C LEU A 72 -3.05 0.33 13.02
N ALA A 73 -3.61 1.33 13.69
CA ALA A 73 -5.06 1.52 13.79
C ALA A 73 -5.62 2.24 12.55
N TYR A 74 -6.04 1.47 11.56
CA TYR A 74 -6.66 2.03 10.35
C TYR A 74 -8.02 2.68 10.63
N GLY A 75 -8.18 3.93 10.17
CA GLY A 75 -9.47 4.63 10.19
C GLY A 75 -10.44 4.09 9.11
N PRO A 76 -11.74 4.45 9.18
CA PRO A 76 -12.76 3.92 8.27
C PRO A 76 -12.49 4.14 6.78
N ALA A 77 -11.84 5.26 6.42
CA ALA A 77 -11.47 5.58 5.03
C ALA A 77 -10.45 4.62 4.45
N PHE A 78 -9.56 4.07 5.28
CA PHE A 78 -8.48 3.15 4.92
C PHE A 78 -8.82 1.67 5.16
N ARG A 79 -9.96 1.36 5.74
CA ARG A 79 -10.47 -0.03 5.83
C ARG A 79 -11.18 -0.39 4.54
N THR A 80 -10.42 -0.60 3.48
CA THR A 80 -10.94 -0.82 2.12
C THR A 80 -11.09 -2.30 1.77
N VAL A 81 -10.43 -3.21 2.48
CA VAL A 81 -10.51 -4.65 2.24
C VAL A 81 -11.87 -5.18 2.70
N GLU A 82 -12.67 -5.72 1.77
CA GLU A 82 -13.98 -6.35 2.04
C GLU A 82 -13.87 -7.87 2.13
N ALA A 83 -13.01 -8.46 1.31
CA ALA A 83 -12.74 -9.89 1.30
C ALA A 83 -11.28 -10.13 0.92
N ALA A 84 -10.67 -11.14 1.49
CA ALA A 84 -9.28 -11.47 1.23
C ALA A 84 -9.07 -12.99 1.17
N TRP A 85 -8.04 -13.41 0.46
CA TRP A 85 -7.66 -14.80 0.27
C TRP A 85 -6.14 -14.92 0.31
N ALA A 86 -5.67 -15.99 0.91
CA ALA A 86 -4.26 -16.35 0.96
C ALA A 86 -3.99 -17.63 0.16
N GLY A 87 -2.83 -17.68 -0.46
CA GLY A 87 -2.28 -18.83 -1.17
C GLY A 87 -0.83 -19.07 -0.77
N ASP A 88 -0.17 -20.00 -1.46
CA ASP A 88 1.26 -20.25 -1.26
C ASP A 88 2.07 -19.14 -1.93
N GLY A 89 2.62 -18.25 -1.11
CA GLY A 89 3.37 -17.08 -1.60
C GLY A 89 2.54 -16.04 -2.36
N GLU A 90 1.22 -16.15 -2.36
CA GLU A 90 0.30 -15.22 -3.01
C GLU A 90 -0.83 -14.79 -2.08
N ALA A 91 -1.37 -13.60 -2.32
CA ALA A 91 -2.58 -13.13 -1.68
C ALA A 91 -3.45 -12.35 -2.66
N ALA A 92 -4.75 -12.36 -2.43
CA ALA A 92 -5.70 -11.54 -3.17
C ALA A 92 -6.66 -10.84 -2.22
N ALA A 93 -7.12 -9.65 -2.60
CA ALA A 93 -8.14 -8.94 -1.83
C ALA A 93 -9.11 -8.21 -2.76
N ARG A 94 -10.39 -8.25 -2.42
CA ARG A 94 -11.40 -7.39 -3.01
C ARG A 94 -11.55 -6.16 -2.14
N LEU A 95 -11.41 -4.99 -2.77
CA LEU A 95 -11.51 -3.72 -2.09
C LEU A 95 -12.89 -3.10 -2.31
N ARG A 96 -13.33 -2.34 -1.34
CA ARG A 96 -14.61 -1.63 -1.36
C ARG A 96 -14.70 -0.70 -2.58
N ARG A 97 -15.85 -0.74 -3.23
CA ARG A 97 -16.15 0.17 -4.32
C ARG A 97 -16.13 1.63 -3.84
N ARG A 98 -15.38 2.46 -4.58
CA ARG A 98 -15.32 3.90 -4.35
C ARG A 98 -16.02 4.66 -5.49
N ALA A 99 -16.83 5.65 -5.13
CA ALA A 99 -17.54 6.46 -6.11
C ALA A 99 -16.70 7.62 -6.66
N ALA A 100 -15.76 8.16 -5.84
CA ALA A 100 -14.95 9.31 -6.19
C ALA A 100 -13.44 9.04 -5.98
N LEU A 101 -12.63 9.53 -6.90
CA LEU A 101 -11.16 9.37 -6.88
C LEU A 101 -10.45 10.65 -6.38
N GLN A 102 -11.19 11.69 -6.02
CA GLN A 102 -10.67 12.95 -5.47
C GLN A 102 -9.48 13.53 -6.28
N GLY A 103 -9.56 13.50 -7.60
CA GLY A 103 -8.52 14.01 -8.50
C GLY A 103 -7.34 13.07 -8.75
N THR A 104 -7.27 11.91 -8.09
CA THR A 104 -6.19 10.92 -8.27
C THR A 104 -6.52 9.89 -9.36
N GLN A 105 -5.51 9.24 -9.94
CA GLN A 105 -5.70 8.10 -10.84
C GLN A 105 -6.05 6.83 -10.06
N VAL A 106 -5.38 6.61 -8.95
CA VAL A 106 -5.66 5.56 -7.96
C VAL A 106 -5.76 6.25 -6.61
N HIS A 107 -6.86 6.03 -5.90
CA HIS A 107 -7.05 6.65 -4.60
C HIS A 107 -6.04 6.09 -3.58
N PRO A 108 -5.37 6.91 -2.76
CA PRO A 108 -4.34 6.44 -1.82
C PRO A 108 -4.82 5.32 -0.89
N ALA A 109 -6.05 5.40 -0.38
CA ALA A 109 -6.59 4.35 0.48
C ALA A 109 -6.85 3.02 -0.25
N ASP A 110 -7.05 3.03 -1.56
CA ASP A 110 -7.22 1.81 -2.36
C ASP A 110 -5.85 1.18 -2.64
N LEU A 111 -4.83 2.00 -2.89
CA LEU A 111 -3.45 1.53 -2.99
C LEU A 111 -2.98 0.94 -1.65
N ASP A 112 -3.27 1.62 -0.54
CA ASP A 112 -2.96 1.13 0.80
C ASP A 112 -3.70 -0.18 1.11
N GLY A 113 -4.95 -0.35 0.67
CA GLY A 113 -5.67 -1.63 0.77
C GLY A 113 -4.97 -2.79 0.06
N ALA A 114 -4.34 -2.52 -1.10
CA ALA A 114 -3.50 -3.52 -1.76
C ALA A 114 -2.21 -3.82 -0.97
N LEU A 115 -1.61 -2.80 -0.35
CA LEU A 115 -0.46 -2.99 0.55
C LEU A 115 -0.85 -3.78 1.82
N GLN A 116 -2.03 -3.53 2.38
CA GLN A 116 -2.56 -4.29 3.53
C GLN A 116 -2.71 -5.78 3.21
N ALA A 117 -3.13 -6.13 1.98
CA ALA A 117 -3.22 -7.52 1.54
C ALA A 117 -1.86 -8.24 1.55
N SER A 118 -0.73 -7.52 1.44
CA SER A 118 0.60 -8.14 1.52
C SER A 118 0.90 -8.76 2.88
N SER A 119 0.23 -8.34 3.94
CA SER A 119 0.36 -8.94 5.27
C SER A 119 -0.13 -10.39 5.33
N LEU A 120 -0.92 -10.82 4.35
CA LEU A 120 -1.40 -12.20 4.25
C LEU A 120 -0.31 -13.16 3.76
N LEU A 121 0.71 -12.67 3.03
CA LEU A 121 1.86 -13.48 2.61
C LEU A 121 2.63 -14.06 3.81
N ALA A 122 2.74 -13.27 4.88
CA ALA A 122 3.50 -13.65 6.08
C ALA A 122 2.79 -14.70 6.94
N ARG A 123 1.50 -14.94 6.73
CA ARG A 123 0.69 -15.91 7.50
C ARG A 123 0.78 -17.33 6.97
N GLY A 124 1.35 -17.54 5.78
CA GLY A 124 1.43 -18.84 5.10
C GLY A 124 2.60 -19.73 5.52
N GLY A 125 3.50 -19.30 6.38
CA GLY A 125 4.63 -20.15 6.75
C GLY A 125 5.66 -19.51 7.68
N GLY A 126 5.52 -19.67 8.97
CA GLY A 126 6.62 -19.44 9.89
C GLY A 126 6.26 -18.59 11.12
N GLU A 127 6.92 -18.87 12.23
CA GLU A 127 6.75 -18.31 13.57
C GLU A 127 7.19 -16.82 13.72
N GLY A 128 7.00 -15.99 12.68
CA GLY A 128 7.33 -14.55 12.69
C GLY A 128 6.12 -13.63 12.88
N GLY A 129 5.00 -14.11 13.38
CA GLY A 129 3.68 -13.49 13.35
C GLY A 129 3.41 -12.37 14.36
N GLY A 130 4.32 -11.46 14.62
CA GLY A 130 4.04 -10.36 15.58
C GLY A 130 4.64 -9.00 15.26
N ALA A 131 5.59 -8.93 14.33
CA ALA A 131 6.27 -7.67 14.05
C ALA A 131 5.49 -6.81 13.05
N THR A 132 5.21 -5.57 13.41
CA THR A 132 4.64 -4.56 12.51
C THR A 132 5.59 -4.31 11.35
N ARG A 133 5.09 -4.44 10.12
CA ARG A 133 5.85 -4.13 8.92
C ARG A 133 5.24 -2.92 8.22
N LEU A 134 6.08 -1.98 7.85
CA LEU A 134 5.69 -0.77 7.13
C LEU A 134 6.23 -0.77 5.71
N PRO A 135 5.52 -0.20 4.73
CA PRO A 135 6.05 0.11 3.41
C PRO A 135 7.35 0.88 3.53
N PHE A 136 8.37 0.42 2.81
CA PHE A 136 9.70 1.04 2.87
C PHE A 136 10.21 1.50 1.52
N ALA A 137 10.07 0.67 0.48
CA ALA A 137 10.57 1.00 -0.85
C ALA A 137 9.77 0.26 -1.93
N VAL A 138 9.81 0.81 -3.13
CA VAL A 138 9.32 0.20 -4.36
C VAL A 138 10.32 0.51 -5.47
N ASN A 139 10.64 -0.49 -6.29
CA ASN A 139 11.57 -0.29 -7.40
C ASN A 139 10.90 0.46 -8.55
N ALA A 140 9.66 0.11 -8.88
CA ALA A 140 8.85 0.81 -9.85
C ALA A 140 7.37 0.78 -9.48
N ALA A 141 6.71 1.92 -9.65
CA ALA A 141 5.27 2.07 -9.51
C ALA A 141 4.69 2.57 -10.82
N ARG A 142 3.69 1.87 -11.35
CA ARG A 142 2.98 2.29 -12.57
C ARG A 142 1.52 2.52 -12.25
N LEU A 143 1.00 3.64 -12.68
CA LEU A 143 -0.41 4.00 -12.57
C LEU A 143 -0.99 4.15 -13.97
N ARG A 144 -2.16 3.57 -14.22
CA ARG A 144 -2.83 3.64 -15.52
C ARG A 144 -4.32 3.89 -15.40
N GLY A 145 -4.74 4.99 -15.99
CA GLY A 145 -6.16 5.35 -16.07
C GLY A 145 -6.78 5.59 -14.70
N ARG A 146 -8.07 5.77 -14.67
CA ARG A 146 -8.85 5.95 -13.45
C ARG A 146 -9.38 4.60 -12.97
N ALA A 147 -8.86 4.11 -11.87
CA ALA A 147 -9.34 2.91 -11.21
C ALA A 147 -10.54 3.25 -10.33
N ALA A 148 -11.75 3.13 -10.87
CA ALA A 148 -13.00 3.35 -10.15
C ALA A 148 -13.85 2.08 -10.11
N GLY A 149 -14.68 1.94 -9.10
CA GLY A 149 -15.54 0.79 -8.92
C GLY A 149 -14.97 -0.24 -7.94
N ALA A 150 -15.36 -1.50 -8.08
CA ALA A 150 -14.79 -2.59 -7.31
C ALA A 150 -13.37 -2.88 -7.79
N LEU A 151 -12.45 -2.96 -6.86
CA LEU A 151 -11.03 -3.20 -7.15
C LEU A 151 -10.64 -4.59 -6.65
N LEU A 152 -9.77 -5.24 -7.40
CA LEU A 152 -9.09 -6.45 -6.99
C LEU A 152 -7.59 -6.16 -6.85
N ALA A 153 -7.04 -6.48 -5.69
CA ALA A 153 -5.62 -6.49 -5.43
C ALA A 153 -5.09 -7.92 -5.53
N GLU A 154 -3.97 -8.09 -6.21
CA GLU A 154 -3.14 -9.30 -6.19
C GLU A 154 -1.78 -8.96 -5.61
N VAL A 155 -1.26 -9.84 -4.78
CA VAL A 155 0.07 -9.73 -4.19
C VAL A 155 0.79 -11.04 -4.42
N GLU A 156 1.99 -10.97 -4.96
CA GLU A 156 2.86 -12.10 -5.22
C GLU A 156 4.20 -11.90 -4.51
N GLY A 157 4.55 -12.80 -3.61
CA GLY A 157 5.83 -12.76 -2.90
C GLY A 157 7.00 -13.01 -3.86
N ARG A 158 8.08 -12.28 -3.66
CA ARG A 158 9.34 -12.40 -4.40
C ARG A 158 10.50 -12.63 -3.43
N GLY A 159 10.48 -13.78 -2.78
CA GLY A 159 11.43 -14.09 -1.71
C GLY A 159 10.97 -13.53 -0.35
N ALA A 160 11.88 -13.43 0.61
CA ALA A 160 11.55 -13.17 2.01
C ALA A 160 11.06 -11.74 2.29
N GLU A 161 11.45 -10.76 1.49
CA GLU A 161 11.23 -9.34 1.82
C GLU A 161 10.62 -8.51 0.70
N ALA A 162 10.44 -9.06 -0.49
CA ALA A 162 9.92 -8.35 -1.64
C ALA A 162 8.59 -8.94 -2.11
N ALA A 163 7.74 -8.10 -2.70
CA ALA A 163 6.49 -8.51 -3.34
C ALA A 163 6.23 -7.69 -4.60
N GLU A 164 5.43 -8.25 -5.49
CA GLU A 164 4.77 -7.53 -6.56
C GLU A 164 3.29 -7.35 -6.22
N LEU A 165 2.78 -6.14 -6.40
CA LEU A 165 1.38 -5.84 -6.19
C LEU A 165 0.74 -5.36 -7.48
N ARG A 166 -0.48 -5.80 -7.72
CA ARG A 166 -1.32 -5.34 -8.82
C ARG A 166 -2.68 -4.97 -8.27
N LEU A 167 -3.17 -3.82 -8.68
CA LEU A 167 -4.50 -3.33 -8.34
C LEU A 167 -5.24 -3.07 -9.64
N ALA A 168 -6.36 -3.72 -9.84
CA ALA A 168 -7.12 -3.63 -11.06
C ALA A 168 -8.59 -3.32 -10.81
N ALA A 169 -9.19 -2.53 -11.70
CA ALA A 169 -10.61 -2.22 -11.71
C ALA A 169 -11.33 -2.99 -12.81
N GLY A 170 -12.54 -3.49 -12.49
CA GLY A 170 -13.44 -4.14 -13.44
C GLY A 170 -13.02 -5.55 -13.83
N ALA A 171 -13.82 -6.16 -14.73
CA ALA A 171 -13.68 -7.57 -15.12
C ALA A 171 -12.41 -7.87 -15.92
N TRP A 172 -11.81 -6.87 -16.55
CA TRP A 172 -10.70 -7.04 -17.50
C TRP A 172 -9.36 -6.49 -17.00
N GLY A 173 -9.28 -5.99 -15.77
CA GLY A 173 -8.02 -5.60 -15.14
C GLY A 173 -7.24 -4.45 -15.82
N GLU A 174 -7.89 -3.63 -16.63
CA GLU A 174 -7.20 -2.68 -17.52
C GLU A 174 -6.71 -1.40 -16.86
N ARG A 175 -7.12 -1.11 -15.63
CA ARG A 175 -6.88 0.19 -14.98
C ARG A 175 -6.57 0.01 -13.52
N GLY A 176 -5.51 0.62 -13.04
CA GLY A 176 -5.13 0.52 -11.63
C GLY A 176 -3.67 0.86 -11.38
N ALA A 177 -3.03 0.06 -10.54
CA ALA A 177 -1.63 0.21 -10.18
C ALA A 177 -0.87 -1.10 -10.31
N GLN A 178 0.42 -1.00 -10.61
CA GLN A 178 1.36 -2.10 -10.55
C GLN A 178 2.60 -1.62 -9.80
N LEU A 179 2.94 -2.30 -8.70
CA LEU A 179 4.13 -2.05 -7.91
C LEU A 179 5.09 -3.22 -8.07
N GLU A 180 6.31 -2.94 -8.50
CA GLU A 180 7.37 -3.93 -8.69
C GLU A 180 8.45 -3.75 -7.62
N GLY A 181 8.87 -4.85 -7.02
CA GLY A 181 9.90 -4.85 -5.97
C GLY A 181 9.49 -4.04 -4.74
N PHE A 182 8.20 -4.11 -4.37
CA PHE A 182 7.72 -3.55 -3.11
C PHE A 182 8.42 -4.25 -1.95
N ARG A 183 8.92 -3.47 -1.01
CA ARG A 183 9.57 -3.96 0.21
C ARG A 183 8.94 -3.33 1.43
N SER A 184 8.78 -4.14 2.46
CA SER A 184 8.37 -3.68 3.78
C SER A 184 9.49 -3.92 4.78
N ARG A 185 9.57 -3.06 5.80
CA ARG A 185 10.54 -3.15 6.89
C ARG A 185 9.82 -3.42 8.20
N VAL A 186 10.39 -4.27 9.04
CA VAL A 186 9.91 -4.44 10.41
C VAL A 186 10.13 -3.13 11.15
N LEU A 187 9.08 -2.63 11.79
CA LEU A 187 9.21 -1.54 12.74
C LEU A 187 9.85 -2.11 14.00
N ALA A 188 11.09 -1.71 14.28
CA ALA A 188 11.73 -2.05 15.54
C ALA A 188 10.88 -1.46 16.68
N SER A 189 10.39 -2.33 17.57
CA SER A 189 9.72 -1.86 18.77
C SER A 189 10.81 -1.43 19.77
N ASP A 190 11.36 -0.25 19.61
CA ASP A 190 12.02 0.41 20.72
C ASP A 190 10.94 0.75 21.74
N ALA A 191 11.02 0.06 22.86
CA ALA A 191 10.19 0.34 24.01
C ALA A 191 10.34 1.82 24.37
N ALA A 192 9.21 2.56 24.40
CA ALA A 192 9.09 3.94 24.85
C ALA A 192 9.28 5.06 23.80
N VAL A 193 8.61 4.95 22.66
CA VAL A 193 8.15 6.17 21.99
C VAL A 193 6.75 6.48 22.52
N PRO A 194 6.54 7.63 23.22
CA PRO A 194 5.20 8.02 23.62
C PRO A 194 4.31 8.15 22.38
N PRO A 195 3.01 7.88 22.48
CA PRO A 195 2.13 7.90 21.33
C PRO A 195 2.13 9.33 20.76
N GLN A 196 2.87 9.54 19.67
CA GLN A 196 2.73 10.74 18.87
C GLN A 196 1.33 10.71 18.30
N LYS A 197 0.51 11.68 18.67
CA LYS A 197 -0.79 11.92 18.08
C LYS A 197 -0.60 12.20 16.59
N GLN A 198 -0.75 11.17 15.77
CA GLN A 198 -0.82 11.35 14.33
C GLN A 198 -2.17 12.00 14.03
N HIS A 199 -2.18 13.31 13.92
CA HIS A 199 -3.29 14.06 13.36
C HIS A 199 -3.26 13.90 11.84
N LEU A 200 -3.92 12.88 11.33
CA LEU A 200 -4.30 12.83 9.92
C LEU A 200 -5.41 13.87 9.72
N TYR A 201 -5.08 15.02 9.19
CA TYR A 201 -6.08 16.00 8.76
C TYR A 201 -6.75 15.49 7.49
N VAL A 202 -7.98 15.02 7.61
CA VAL A 202 -8.91 14.90 6.49
C VAL A 202 -9.60 16.25 6.39
N THR A 203 -9.19 17.12 5.46
CA THR A 203 -10.01 18.26 5.05
C THR A 203 -11.20 17.74 4.27
N ALA A 204 -12.38 18.18 4.69
CA ALA A 204 -13.68 17.91 4.07
C ALA A 204 -13.79 18.52 2.66
#